data_93f63dd4482ac0dab0149f7a131160e7
#
_entry.id   93f63dd4482ac0dab0149f7a131160e7
#
_cell.length_a   1.000
_cell.length_b   1.000
_cell.length_c   1.000
_cell.angle_alpha   90.00
_cell.angle_beta   90.00
_cell.angle_gamma   90.00
#
_symmetry.space_group_name_H-M   'P 1'
#
loop_
_entity.id
_entity.type
_entity.pdbx_description
1 polymer ?
#
loop_
_entity_poly.entity_id
_entity_poly.type
_entity_poly.pdbx_seq_one_letter_code
_entity_poly.pdbx_strand_id
1 'polypeptide(L)'
;IIILLLLIVRLFTPSTAKASQNYINNLYPSDNDEFETLMEKIRKDFAQNPLIDEFLHKYDTAKGCFTDVDYSRRDRTNWEPLTHIDRLYDFAFAYTNPQNTYYQNEDIYNKIVKGLEYWYERNPNCNNWWYNQIAEPQKIGILLIQMRVGKKQIPAELETKTLQRIRKEGGDPVKWTGANRTDIALHWIYRSCLEKNEADLETALANAYSPIEYTVKEGFQHDNSYFQHGVQLYIGGYGDEILKGTTQVAMYTQGTKYALSTEKIQLLSKFMRQTYYPVSYTHLRAHET
;
A
#
# COMPACT_ATOMS: atom_id res chain seq x y z
N ILE A 1 9.58 -4.47 9.75
CA ILE A 1 10.51 -3.80 8.80
C ILE A 1 11.93 -4.36 8.96
N ILE A 2 12.53 -4.38 10.16
CA ILE A 2 13.91 -4.88 10.40
C ILE A 2 14.06 -6.37 10.04
N ILE A 3 13.08 -7.22 10.33
CA ILE A 3 13.10 -8.66 10.02
C ILE A 3 12.99 -8.90 8.50
N LEU A 4 12.22 -8.08 7.78
CA LEU A 4 12.06 -8.15 6.32
C LEU A 4 13.36 -7.77 5.59
N LEU A 5 14.06 -6.76 6.09
CA LEU A 5 15.36 -6.29 5.61
C LEU A 5 16.47 -7.34 5.79
N LEU A 6 16.43 -8.12 6.87
CA LEU A 6 17.36 -9.23 7.11
C LEU A 6 17.14 -10.44 6.18
N LEU A 7 15.90 -10.66 5.71
CA LEU A 7 15.59 -11.69 4.71
C LEU A 7 16.15 -11.32 3.33
N ILE A 8 16.09 -10.06 2.93
CA ILE A 8 16.65 -9.58 1.65
C ILE A 8 18.19 -9.74 1.65
N VAL A 9 18.87 -9.46 2.77
CA VAL A 9 20.34 -9.58 2.87
C VAL A 9 20.84 -11.04 2.85
N ARG A 10 20.06 -12.01 3.29
CA ARG A 10 20.44 -13.45 3.27
C ARG A 10 20.28 -14.14 1.91
N LEU A 11 19.63 -13.52 0.94
CA LEU A 11 19.34 -14.14 -0.36
C LEU A 11 20.46 -13.99 -1.42
N PHE A 12 21.62 -13.40 -1.10
CA PHE A 12 22.61 -13.00 -2.11
C PHE A 12 23.99 -13.63 -1.99
N THR A 13 24.04 -14.96 -2.14
CA THR A 13 25.18 -15.60 -2.81
C THR A 13 24.69 -16.22 -4.13
N PRO A 14 25.47 -16.20 -5.23
CA PRO A 14 25.01 -16.71 -6.54
C PRO A 14 24.56 -18.18 -6.54
N SER A 15 25.05 -18.99 -5.63
CA SER A 15 24.64 -20.40 -5.47
C SER A 15 23.29 -20.57 -4.78
N THR A 16 22.85 -19.59 -3.97
CA THR A 16 21.58 -19.64 -3.26
C THR A 16 20.42 -19.09 -4.10
N ALA A 17 20.69 -18.27 -5.12
CA ALA A 17 19.65 -17.71 -5.99
C ALA A 17 18.88 -18.80 -6.75
N LYS A 18 19.58 -19.82 -7.29
CA LYS A 18 18.93 -20.95 -7.98
C LYS A 18 18.19 -21.90 -7.04
N ALA A 19 18.73 -22.14 -5.86
CA ALA A 19 18.08 -22.97 -4.82
C ALA A 19 16.86 -22.25 -4.22
N SER A 20 16.95 -20.93 -4.02
CA SER A 20 15.80 -20.14 -3.53
C SER A 20 14.69 -20.03 -4.57
N GLN A 21 15.00 -19.92 -5.86
CA GLN A 21 14.00 -19.89 -6.92
C GLN A 21 13.25 -21.24 -7.02
N ASN A 22 13.95 -22.37 -6.93
CA ASN A 22 13.31 -23.69 -6.88
C ASN A 22 12.49 -23.91 -5.61
N TYR A 23 12.94 -23.41 -4.47
CA TYR A 23 12.19 -23.46 -3.20
C TYR A 23 10.92 -22.60 -3.29
N ILE A 24 11.01 -21.42 -3.88
CA ILE A 24 9.88 -20.51 -4.09
C ILE A 24 8.88 -21.12 -5.08
N ASN A 25 9.34 -21.71 -6.20
CA ASN A 25 8.46 -22.37 -7.17
C ASN A 25 7.73 -23.59 -6.60
N ASN A 26 8.33 -24.27 -5.61
CA ASN A 26 7.68 -25.37 -4.88
C ASN A 26 6.67 -24.89 -3.83
N LEU A 27 6.84 -23.67 -3.31
CA LEU A 27 5.88 -23.05 -2.37
C LEU A 27 4.67 -22.42 -3.08
N TYR A 28 4.83 -22.05 -4.35
CA TYR A 28 3.80 -21.40 -5.16
C TYR A 28 3.74 -22.13 -6.52
N PRO A 29 3.00 -23.26 -6.63
CA PRO A 29 2.82 -23.96 -7.89
C PRO A 29 2.11 -23.07 -8.92
N SER A 30 2.46 -23.24 -10.19
CA SER A 30 2.06 -22.39 -11.33
C SER A 30 0.55 -22.34 -11.67
N ASP A 31 -0.30 -23.04 -10.93
CA ASP A 31 -1.76 -23.00 -11.08
C ASP A 31 -2.46 -22.00 -10.16
N ASN A 32 -1.71 -21.22 -9.36
CA ASN A 32 -2.30 -20.23 -8.48
C ASN A 32 -2.66 -18.94 -9.24
N ASP A 33 -3.89 -18.47 -9.03
CA ASP A 33 -4.33 -17.13 -9.41
C ASP A 33 -3.36 -16.08 -8.82
N GLU A 34 -2.52 -15.49 -9.67
CA GLU A 34 -1.49 -14.53 -9.22
C GLU A 34 -2.11 -13.31 -8.55
N PHE A 35 -3.33 -12.90 -8.96
CA PHE A 35 -4.05 -11.81 -8.29
C PHE A 35 -4.36 -12.17 -6.84
N GLU A 36 -4.83 -13.41 -6.60
CA GLU A 36 -5.10 -13.87 -5.23
C GLU A 36 -3.81 -14.00 -4.42
N THR A 37 -2.72 -14.46 -5.05
CA THR A 37 -1.39 -14.53 -4.42
C THR A 37 -0.92 -13.14 -3.96
N LEU A 38 -1.08 -12.10 -4.80
CA LEU A 38 -0.76 -10.72 -4.42
C LEU A 38 -1.68 -10.24 -3.30
N MET A 39 -2.99 -10.44 -3.43
CA MET A 39 -3.96 -10.02 -2.40
C MET A 39 -3.72 -10.71 -1.05
N GLU A 40 -3.34 -11.98 -1.03
CA GLU A 40 -2.97 -12.68 0.20
C GLU A 40 -1.76 -12.03 0.89
N LYS A 41 -0.73 -11.68 0.13
CA LYS A 41 0.46 -11.00 0.68
C LYS A 41 0.14 -9.59 1.16
N ILE A 42 -0.72 -8.86 0.45
CA ILE A 42 -1.21 -7.55 0.89
C ILE A 42 -1.96 -7.69 2.22
N ARG A 43 -2.87 -8.65 2.34
CA ARG A 43 -3.59 -8.92 3.60
C ARG A 43 -2.65 -9.26 4.75
N LYS A 44 -1.59 -10.03 4.50
CA LYS A 44 -0.57 -10.37 5.52
C LYS A 44 0.25 -9.16 5.96
N ASP A 45 0.61 -8.28 5.02
CA ASP A 45 1.39 -7.07 5.30
C ASP A 45 0.64 -6.09 6.21
N PHE A 46 -0.66 -5.95 5.98
CA PHE A 46 -1.53 -5.06 6.77
C PHE A 46 -2.28 -5.76 7.90
N ALA A 47 -1.99 -7.04 8.18
CA ALA A 47 -2.71 -7.81 9.20
C ALA A 47 -2.67 -7.11 10.56
N GLN A 48 -3.85 -6.87 11.14
CA GLN A 48 -4.03 -6.24 12.45
C GLN A 48 -5.26 -6.75 13.17
N ASN A 49 -5.35 -6.48 14.46
CA ASN A 49 -6.50 -6.77 15.30
C ASN A 49 -6.95 -5.49 16.02
N PRO A 50 -7.68 -4.60 15.34
CA PRO A 50 -8.02 -3.29 15.87
C PRO A 50 -9.11 -3.37 16.96
N LEU A 51 -9.00 -2.46 17.94
CA LEU A 51 -10.05 -2.20 18.92
C LEU A 51 -10.98 -1.12 18.37
N ILE A 52 -12.22 -1.48 18.04
CA ILE A 52 -13.17 -0.58 17.38
C ILE A 52 -14.22 0.02 18.33
N ASP A 53 -14.32 -0.46 19.56
CA ASP A 53 -15.31 0.01 20.55
C ASP A 53 -15.20 1.51 20.82
N GLU A 54 -13.98 2.06 20.78
CA GLU A 54 -13.69 3.47 21.04
C GLU A 54 -14.47 4.44 20.13
N PHE A 55 -14.75 4.02 18.90
CA PHE A 55 -15.47 4.87 17.94
C PHE A 55 -16.74 4.23 17.37
N LEU A 56 -17.06 3.00 17.76
CA LEU A 56 -18.26 2.31 17.29
C LEU A 56 -19.54 3.08 17.67
N HIS A 57 -19.60 3.65 18.88
CA HIS A 57 -20.73 4.44 19.34
C HIS A 57 -20.91 5.79 18.63
N LYS A 58 -19.90 6.23 17.88
CA LYS A 58 -19.93 7.47 17.10
C LYS A 58 -20.51 7.26 15.69
N TYR A 59 -20.80 6.00 15.33
CA TYR A 59 -21.34 5.68 14.01
C TYR A 59 -22.87 5.86 13.95
N ASP A 60 -23.35 6.75 13.08
CA ASP A 60 -24.76 6.94 12.75
C ASP A 60 -25.19 5.86 11.73
N THR A 61 -25.84 4.81 12.22
CA THR A 61 -26.30 3.70 11.39
C THR A 61 -27.36 4.11 10.36
N ALA A 62 -28.13 5.18 10.65
CA ALA A 62 -29.14 5.65 9.71
C ALA A 62 -28.51 6.35 8.50
N LYS A 63 -27.44 7.09 8.72
CA LYS A 63 -26.74 7.86 7.67
C LYS A 63 -25.56 7.12 7.06
N GLY A 64 -24.90 6.23 7.77
CA GLY A 64 -23.66 5.58 7.35
C GLY A 64 -22.41 6.44 7.57
N CYS A 65 -22.40 7.31 8.57
CA CYS A 65 -21.30 8.23 8.81
C CYS A 65 -20.93 8.31 10.30
N PHE A 66 -19.79 8.89 10.63
CA PHE A 66 -19.40 9.16 12.01
C PHE A 66 -19.82 10.56 12.41
N THR A 67 -20.46 10.68 13.60
CA THR A 67 -21.05 11.93 14.09
C THR A 67 -20.02 12.96 14.53
N ASP A 68 -18.78 12.53 14.77
CA ASP A 68 -17.65 13.35 15.20
C ASP A 68 -16.69 13.70 14.05
N VAL A 69 -17.10 13.49 12.79
CA VAL A 69 -16.30 13.82 11.60
C VAL A 69 -16.98 14.95 10.82
N ASP A 70 -16.26 16.03 10.60
CA ASP A 70 -16.71 17.12 9.73
C ASP A 70 -16.32 16.86 8.27
N TYR A 71 -17.24 16.33 7.50
CA TYR A 71 -17.03 15.99 6.07
C TYR A 71 -16.97 17.21 5.15
N SER A 72 -17.16 18.42 5.64
CA SER A 72 -17.00 19.65 4.85
C SER A 72 -15.56 20.14 4.83
N ARG A 73 -14.70 19.64 5.71
CA ARG A 73 -13.31 20.04 5.82
C ARG A 73 -12.48 19.65 4.61
N ARG A 74 -11.60 20.56 4.20
CA ARG A 74 -10.71 20.40 3.05
C ARG A 74 -9.25 20.74 3.38
N ASP A 75 -8.88 20.65 4.66
CA ASP A 75 -7.56 21.04 5.16
C ASP A 75 -6.45 20.28 4.46
N ARG A 76 -5.34 20.98 4.21
CA ARG A 76 -4.16 20.40 3.54
C ARG A 76 -3.36 19.44 4.42
N THR A 77 -3.56 19.50 5.74
CA THR A 77 -2.92 18.64 6.73
C THR A 77 -3.99 18.14 7.70
N ASN A 78 -3.82 16.90 8.18
CA ASN A 78 -4.79 16.28 9.10
C ASN A 78 -6.22 16.35 8.57
N TRP A 79 -6.41 15.95 7.33
CA TRP A 79 -7.73 16.00 6.66
C TRP A 79 -8.72 15.08 7.38
N GLU A 80 -9.57 15.69 8.19
CA GLU A 80 -10.49 15.02 9.09
C GLU A 80 -11.42 13.99 8.41
N PRO A 81 -12.00 14.26 7.21
CA PRO A 81 -12.84 13.28 6.55
C PRO A 81 -12.17 11.92 6.31
N LEU A 82 -10.83 11.84 6.17
CA LEU A 82 -10.13 10.56 6.00
C LEU A 82 -10.32 9.62 7.20
N THR A 83 -10.59 10.15 8.40
CA THR A 83 -10.92 9.37 9.60
C THR A 83 -12.10 8.42 9.37
N HIS A 84 -13.04 8.78 8.50
CA HIS A 84 -14.13 7.88 8.11
C HIS A 84 -13.59 6.60 7.45
N ILE A 85 -12.70 6.74 6.47
CA ILE A 85 -12.08 5.59 5.79
C ILE A 85 -11.17 4.82 6.73
N ASP A 86 -10.42 5.49 7.61
CA ASP A 86 -9.59 4.83 8.61
C ASP A 86 -10.42 3.92 9.52
N ARG A 87 -11.56 4.38 9.99
CA ARG A 87 -12.46 3.60 10.82
C ARG A 87 -13.17 2.47 10.07
N LEU A 88 -13.57 2.69 8.81
CA LEU A 88 -14.11 1.60 7.98
C LEU A 88 -13.04 0.54 7.68
N TYR A 89 -11.80 0.95 7.50
CA TYR A 89 -10.65 0.06 7.37
C TYR A 89 -10.51 -0.81 8.62
N ASP A 90 -10.54 -0.22 9.80
CA ASP A 90 -10.51 -0.97 11.07
C ASP A 90 -11.71 -1.89 11.22
N PHE A 91 -12.92 -1.46 10.83
CA PHE A 91 -14.09 -2.35 10.80
C PHE A 91 -13.88 -3.56 9.90
N ALA A 92 -13.26 -3.38 8.71
CA ALA A 92 -12.98 -4.49 7.80
C ALA A 92 -12.00 -5.52 8.42
N PHE A 93 -10.97 -5.05 9.12
CA PHE A 93 -10.04 -5.93 9.82
C PHE A 93 -10.68 -6.61 11.04
N ALA A 94 -11.48 -5.90 11.82
CA ALA A 94 -12.22 -6.49 12.92
C ALA A 94 -13.22 -7.56 12.44
N TYR A 95 -13.92 -7.29 11.33
CA TYR A 95 -14.87 -8.23 10.73
C TYR A 95 -14.23 -9.50 10.17
N THR A 96 -13.02 -9.41 9.64
CA THR A 96 -12.36 -10.51 8.93
C THR A 96 -11.30 -11.25 9.75
N ASN A 97 -10.89 -10.72 10.91
CA ASN A 97 -9.91 -11.36 11.77
C ASN A 97 -10.57 -12.35 12.74
N PRO A 98 -10.26 -13.67 12.65
CA PRO A 98 -10.86 -14.69 13.54
C PRO A 98 -10.59 -14.47 15.03
N GLN A 99 -9.60 -13.67 15.40
CA GLN A 99 -9.25 -13.37 16.80
C GLN A 99 -9.97 -12.12 17.34
N ASN A 100 -10.70 -11.40 16.49
CA ASN A 100 -11.43 -10.21 16.90
C ASN A 100 -12.84 -10.55 17.44
N THR A 101 -13.30 -9.83 18.45
CA THR A 101 -14.65 -9.97 19.02
C THR A 101 -15.75 -9.78 17.97
N TYR A 102 -15.47 -8.98 16.94
CA TYR A 102 -16.40 -8.67 15.87
C TYR A 102 -16.22 -9.53 14.61
N TYR A 103 -15.51 -10.66 14.74
CA TYR A 103 -15.32 -11.58 13.61
C TYR A 103 -16.66 -12.03 13.02
N GLN A 104 -16.85 -11.79 11.72
CA GLN A 104 -18.07 -12.12 10.96
C GLN A 104 -19.36 -11.50 11.53
N ASN A 105 -19.25 -10.41 12.30
CA ASN A 105 -20.37 -9.72 12.87
C ASN A 105 -21.19 -8.98 11.80
N GLU A 106 -22.48 -9.29 11.71
CA GLU A 106 -23.39 -8.77 10.68
C GLU A 106 -23.60 -7.24 10.79
N ASP A 107 -23.63 -6.70 12.01
CA ASP A 107 -23.79 -5.25 12.23
C ASP A 107 -22.55 -4.48 11.73
N ILE A 108 -21.35 -5.01 11.99
CA ILE A 108 -20.10 -4.41 11.47
C ILE A 108 -20.07 -4.47 9.93
N TYR A 109 -20.44 -5.61 9.34
CA TYR A 109 -20.55 -5.70 7.89
C TYR A 109 -21.48 -4.63 7.31
N ASN A 110 -22.67 -4.48 7.88
CA ASN A 110 -23.65 -3.49 7.43
C ASN A 110 -23.13 -2.05 7.58
N LYS A 111 -22.37 -1.76 8.64
CA LYS A 111 -21.71 -0.46 8.83
C LYS A 111 -20.64 -0.20 7.77
N ILE A 112 -19.85 -1.20 7.39
CA ILE A 112 -18.85 -1.06 6.32
C ILE A 112 -19.53 -0.74 5.00
N VAL A 113 -20.55 -1.51 4.60
CA VAL A 113 -21.28 -1.30 3.34
C VAL A 113 -21.88 0.09 3.29
N LYS A 114 -22.64 0.46 4.32
CA LYS A 114 -23.32 1.75 4.39
C LYS A 114 -22.34 2.94 4.50
N GLY A 115 -21.22 2.74 5.17
CA GLY A 115 -20.16 3.74 5.24
C GLY A 115 -19.51 3.98 3.89
N LEU A 116 -19.26 2.94 3.11
CA LEU A 116 -18.74 3.08 1.74
C LEU A 116 -19.76 3.75 0.80
N GLU A 117 -21.05 3.45 0.93
CA GLU A 117 -22.11 4.14 0.18
C GLU A 117 -22.13 5.64 0.52
N TYR A 118 -22.13 5.98 1.81
CA TYR A 118 -22.07 7.37 2.25
C TYR A 118 -20.83 8.11 1.72
N TRP A 119 -19.64 7.46 1.79
CA TRP A 119 -18.41 8.04 1.27
C TRP A 119 -18.48 8.31 -0.23
N TYR A 120 -18.99 7.35 -0.99
CA TYR A 120 -19.18 7.50 -2.43
C TYR A 120 -20.12 8.65 -2.78
N GLU A 121 -21.27 8.73 -2.11
CA GLU A 121 -22.29 9.77 -2.34
C GLU A 121 -21.80 11.17 -1.90
N ARG A 122 -21.16 11.24 -0.74
CA ARG A 122 -20.66 12.50 -0.18
C ARG A 122 -19.49 13.06 -0.99
N ASN A 123 -18.69 12.20 -1.55
CA ASN A 123 -17.52 12.50 -2.39
C ASN A 123 -16.60 13.58 -1.79
N PRO A 124 -16.11 13.45 -0.56
CA PRO A 124 -15.24 14.44 0.05
C PRO A 124 -13.92 14.55 -0.71
N ASN A 125 -13.33 15.74 -0.73
CA ASN A 125 -12.10 16.02 -1.45
C ASN A 125 -11.23 16.99 -0.65
N CYS A 126 -9.94 16.68 -0.55
CA CYS A 126 -8.93 17.46 0.16
C CYS A 126 -8.26 18.49 -0.76
N ASN A 127 -7.84 19.65 -0.21
CA ASN A 127 -7.02 20.61 -0.93
C ASN A 127 -5.54 20.17 -1.08
N ASN A 128 -5.15 19.04 -0.50
CA ASN A 128 -3.86 18.43 -0.70
C ASN A 128 -4.03 17.15 -1.57
N TRP A 129 -3.40 17.17 -2.73
CA TRP A 129 -3.46 16.09 -3.72
C TRP A 129 -3.04 14.73 -3.14
N TRP A 130 -2.11 14.70 -2.18
CA TRP A 130 -1.61 13.46 -1.57
C TRP A 130 -2.72 12.63 -0.92
N TYR A 131 -3.66 13.30 -0.23
CA TYR A 131 -4.81 12.58 0.33
C TYR A 131 -5.71 11.96 -0.74
N ASN A 132 -5.98 12.72 -1.81
CA ASN A 132 -6.89 12.28 -2.87
C ASN A 132 -6.26 11.21 -3.78
N GLN A 133 -4.95 11.29 -4.03
CA GLN A 133 -4.28 10.44 -5.03
C GLN A 133 -3.48 9.28 -4.42
N ILE A 134 -3.17 9.32 -3.13
CA ILE A 134 -2.38 8.29 -2.45
C ILE A 134 -3.13 7.74 -1.24
N ALA A 135 -3.36 8.54 -0.19
CA ALA A 135 -3.80 8.03 1.09
C ALA A 135 -5.18 7.37 1.04
N GLU A 136 -6.19 8.07 0.51
CA GLU A 136 -7.55 7.53 0.38
C GLU A 136 -7.62 6.31 -0.55
N PRO A 137 -7.10 6.36 -1.81
CA PRO A 137 -7.16 5.22 -2.71
C PRO A 137 -6.45 3.97 -2.19
N GLN A 138 -5.31 4.11 -1.54
CA GLN A 138 -4.60 2.97 -0.93
C GLN A 138 -5.42 2.34 0.19
N LYS A 139 -5.95 3.14 1.12
CA LYS A 139 -6.76 2.63 2.24
C LYS A 139 -8.01 1.90 1.77
N ILE A 140 -8.73 2.48 0.81
CA ILE A 140 -9.92 1.85 0.22
C ILE A 140 -9.54 0.55 -0.51
N GLY A 141 -8.45 0.55 -1.29
CA GLY A 141 -7.97 -0.64 -1.98
C GLY A 141 -7.68 -1.80 -1.02
N ILE A 142 -6.97 -1.53 0.08
CA ILE A 142 -6.66 -2.54 1.10
C ILE A 142 -7.93 -3.00 1.82
N LEU A 143 -8.84 -2.09 2.18
CA LEU A 143 -10.14 -2.42 2.78
C LEU A 143 -10.90 -3.40 1.89
N LEU A 144 -11.02 -3.14 0.59
CA LEU A 144 -11.72 -4.01 -0.35
C LEU A 144 -11.03 -5.37 -0.49
N ILE A 145 -9.69 -5.41 -0.56
CA ILE A 145 -8.91 -6.67 -0.56
C ILE A 145 -9.16 -7.46 0.73
N GLN A 146 -9.21 -6.79 1.87
CA GLN A 146 -9.50 -7.43 3.15
C GLN A 146 -10.91 -8.02 3.18
N MET A 147 -11.89 -7.32 2.65
CA MET A 147 -13.29 -7.79 2.61
C MET A 147 -13.49 -9.02 1.70
N ARG A 148 -12.56 -9.33 0.79
CA ARG A 148 -12.62 -10.55 -0.05
C ARG A 148 -12.57 -11.85 0.75
N VAL A 149 -12.00 -11.85 1.96
CA VAL A 149 -11.97 -13.03 2.85
C VAL A 149 -13.05 -13.00 3.92
N GLY A 150 -13.91 -12.00 3.91
CA GLY A 150 -15.08 -11.94 4.80
C GLY A 150 -16.14 -12.96 4.42
N LYS A 151 -16.96 -13.39 5.40
CA LYS A 151 -18.13 -14.24 5.17
C LYS A 151 -19.10 -13.63 4.14
N LYS A 152 -19.26 -12.30 4.19
CA LYS A 152 -19.94 -11.49 3.18
C LYS A 152 -18.93 -10.52 2.58
N GLN A 153 -18.94 -10.41 1.27
CA GLN A 153 -18.12 -9.46 0.53
C GLN A 153 -18.89 -8.18 0.27
N ILE A 154 -18.20 -7.11 -0.09
CA ILE A 154 -18.86 -5.86 -0.52
C ILE A 154 -19.76 -6.16 -1.72
N PRO A 155 -21.00 -5.61 -1.79
CA PRO A 155 -21.87 -5.77 -2.94
C PRO A 155 -21.16 -5.35 -4.23
N ALA A 156 -21.26 -6.16 -5.28
CA ALA A 156 -20.49 -5.99 -6.52
C ALA A 156 -20.71 -4.61 -7.18
N GLU A 157 -21.92 -4.07 -7.13
CA GLU A 157 -22.22 -2.74 -7.64
C GLU A 157 -21.48 -1.64 -6.87
N LEU A 158 -21.47 -1.73 -5.53
CA LEU A 158 -20.78 -0.77 -4.66
C LEU A 158 -19.26 -0.86 -4.83
N GLU A 159 -18.72 -2.07 -4.91
CA GLU A 159 -17.29 -2.28 -5.17
C GLU A 159 -16.91 -1.67 -6.52
N THR A 160 -17.66 -1.95 -7.56
CA THR A 160 -17.42 -1.39 -8.90
C THR A 160 -17.43 0.14 -8.91
N LYS A 161 -18.43 0.77 -8.29
CA LYS A 161 -18.51 2.24 -8.16
C LYS A 161 -17.30 2.81 -7.42
N THR A 162 -16.92 2.15 -6.33
CA THR A 162 -15.78 2.57 -5.50
C THR A 162 -14.46 2.48 -6.28
N LEU A 163 -14.24 1.38 -7.00
CA LEU A 163 -13.05 1.19 -7.84
C LEU A 163 -13.00 2.18 -9.01
N GLN A 164 -14.14 2.48 -9.63
CA GLN A 164 -14.23 3.50 -10.68
C GLN A 164 -13.88 4.90 -10.15
N ARG A 165 -14.33 5.24 -8.94
CA ARG A 165 -13.94 6.50 -8.29
C ARG A 165 -12.43 6.56 -8.06
N ILE A 166 -11.83 5.53 -7.49
CA ILE A 166 -10.38 5.46 -7.28
C ILE A 166 -9.64 5.59 -8.63
N ARG A 167 -10.12 4.95 -9.67
CA ARG A 167 -9.55 5.05 -11.04
C ARG A 167 -9.56 6.49 -11.54
N LYS A 168 -10.64 7.21 -11.31
CA LYS A 168 -10.83 8.58 -11.82
C LYS A 168 -10.04 9.62 -11.03
N GLU A 169 -9.99 9.49 -9.71
CA GLU A 169 -9.51 10.52 -8.78
C GLU A 169 -8.13 10.21 -8.16
N GLY A 170 -7.76 8.94 -8.12
CA GLY A 170 -6.56 8.45 -7.45
C GLY A 170 -5.22 8.73 -8.15
N GLY A 171 -5.22 9.61 -9.16
CA GLY A 171 -3.99 10.01 -9.85
C GLY A 171 -3.49 8.99 -10.87
N ASP A 172 -2.53 9.44 -11.66
CA ASP A 172 -1.88 8.68 -12.71
C ASP A 172 -0.38 8.62 -12.40
N PRO A 173 0.20 7.44 -12.13
CA PRO A 173 1.60 7.31 -11.72
C PRO A 173 2.59 7.81 -12.79
N VAL A 174 2.19 7.81 -14.07
CA VAL A 174 3.05 8.31 -15.17
C VAL A 174 3.37 9.80 -15.02
N LYS A 175 2.50 10.56 -14.37
CA LYS A 175 2.67 12.01 -14.15
C LYS A 175 3.61 12.35 -12.99
N TRP A 176 4.12 11.34 -12.29
CA TRP A 176 4.92 11.50 -11.09
C TRP A 176 6.30 10.85 -11.24
N THR A 177 7.23 11.22 -10.35
CA THR A 177 8.60 10.72 -10.28
C THR A 177 8.89 10.12 -8.90
N GLY A 178 9.95 9.35 -8.78
CA GLY A 178 10.47 8.84 -7.52
C GLY A 178 9.42 8.14 -6.66
N ALA A 179 9.42 8.41 -5.36
CA ALA A 179 8.54 7.79 -4.38
C ALA A 179 7.05 8.01 -4.69
N ASN A 180 6.65 9.23 -5.07
CA ASN A 180 5.25 9.52 -5.39
C ASN A 180 4.71 8.66 -6.53
N ARG A 181 5.53 8.34 -7.52
CA ARG A 181 5.14 7.44 -8.62
C ARG A 181 4.86 6.03 -8.12
N THR A 182 5.72 5.51 -7.26
CA THR A 182 5.53 4.20 -6.63
C THR A 182 4.30 4.17 -5.74
N ASP A 183 4.08 5.21 -4.93
CA ASP A 183 2.94 5.28 -4.01
C ASP A 183 1.59 5.34 -4.73
N ILE A 184 1.52 6.06 -5.84
CA ILE A 184 0.31 6.06 -6.68
C ILE A 184 0.14 4.70 -7.36
N ALA A 185 1.22 4.07 -7.83
CA ALA A 185 1.15 2.76 -8.46
C ALA A 185 0.63 1.68 -7.50
N LEU A 186 0.82 1.79 -6.17
CA LEU A 186 0.30 0.85 -5.18
C LEU A 186 -1.22 0.68 -5.25
N HIS A 187 -1.99 1.77 -5.27
CA HIS A 187 -3.45 1.61 -5.37
C HIS A 187 -3.90 1.12 -6.76
N TRP A 188 -3.09 1.33 -7.82
CA TRP A 188 -3.34 0.71 -9.12
C TRP A 188 -3.15 -0.81 -9.04
N ILE A 189 -2.12 -1.28 -8.33
CA ILE A 189 -1.90 -2.72 -8.06
C ILE A 189 -3.11 -3.30 -7.31
N TYR A 190 -3.57 -2.63 -6.23
CA TYR A 190 -4.72 -3.10 -5.45
C TYR A 190 -5.98 -3.21 -6.31
N ARG A 191 -6.28 -2.18 -7.08
CA ARG A 191 -7.42 -2.16 -7.99
C ARG A 191 -7.32 -3.26 -9.05
N SER A 192 -6.16 -3.40 -9.70
CA SER A 192 -5.95 -4.40 -10.75
C SER A 192 -6.13 -5.82 -10.23
N CYS A 193 -5.72 -6.10 -8.98
CA CYS A 193 -5.95 -7.38 -8.34
C CYS A 193 -7.44 -7.63 -8.08
N LEU A 194 -8.18 -6.63 -7.58
CA LEU A 194 -9.61 -6.71 -7.32
C LEU A 194 -10.43 -6.92 -8.60
N GLU A 195 -10.06 -6.23 -9.68
CA GLU A 195 -10.70 -6.31 -11.00
C GLU A 195 -10.21 -7.50 -11.83
N LYS A 196 -9.16 -8.23 -11.40
CA LYS A 196 -8.44 -9.27 -12.13
C LYS A 196 -8.02 -8.80 -13.54
N ASN A 197 -7.51 -7.57 -13.61
CA ASN A 197 -7.08 -6.93 -14.84
C ASN A 197 -5.57 -7.01 -15.00
N GLU A 198 -5.08 -7.93 -15.81
CA GLU A 198 -3.66 -8.19 -16.02
C GLU A 198 -2.95 -7.00 -16.67
N ALA A 199 -3.54 -6.37 -17.68
CA ALA A 199 -2.93 -5.24 -18.38
C ALA A 199 -2.73 -4.02 -17.45
N ASP A 200 -3.72 -3.74 -16.59
CA ASP A 200 -3.61 -2.69 -15.58
C ASP A 200 -2.56 -3.06 -14.52
N LEU A 201 -2.46 -4.34 -14.12
CA LEU A 201 -1.46 -4.80 -13.15
C LEU A 201 -0.04 -4.66 -13.72
N GLU A 202 0.19 -5.08 -14.95
CA GLU A 202 1.50 -4.92 -15.62
C GLU A 202 1.89 -3.45 -15.72
N THR A 203 0.95 -2.59 -16.09
CA THR A 203 1.16 -1.14 -16.15
C THR A 203 1.49 -0.56 -14.76
N ALA A 204 0.76 -0.97 -13.73
CA ALA A 204 0.99 -0.53 -12.36
C ALA A 204 2.37 -0.96 -11.85
N LEU A 205 2.74 -2.22 -12.05
CA LEU A 205 4.04 -2.75 -11.64
C LEU A 205 5.21 -2.10 -12.39
N ALA A 206 5.07 -1.88 -13.71
CA ALA A 206 6.06 -1.15 -14.49
C ALA A 206 6.29 0.26 -13.94
N ASN A 207 5.22 0.96 -13.54
CA ASN A 207 5.32 2.27 -12.90
C ASN A 207 5.93 2.22 -11.50
N ALA A 208 5.55 1.25 -10.67
CA ALA A 208 6.12 1.07 -9.34
C ALA A 208 7.62 0.80 -9.37
N TYR A 209 8.10 0.07 -10.37
CA TYR A 209 9.50 -0.32 -10.52
C TYR A 209 10.34 0.65 -11.36
N SER A 210 9.71 1.51 -12.16
CA SER A 210 10.45 2.44 -13.03
C SER A 210 11.41 3.36 -12.28
N PRO A 211 11.13 3.85 -11.05
CA PRO A 211 12.07 4.69 -10.33
C PRO A 211 13.34 3.96 -9.84
N ILE A 212 13.37 2.61 -9.89
CA ILE A 212 14.54 1.83 -9.48
C ILE A 212 15.53 1.77 -10.64
N GLU A 213 16.21 2.89 -10.87
CA GLU A 213 17.26 3.04 -11.87
C GLU A 213 18.19 4.20 -11.46
N TYR A 214 19.43 4.18 -11.99
CA TYR A 214 20.34 5.30 -11.82
C TYR A 214 19.96 6.45 -12.75
N THR A 215 19.99 7.67 -12.24
CA THR A 215 19.63 8.88 -12.97
C THR A 215 20.52 10.05 -12.59
N VAL A 216 20.50 11.11 -13.40
CA VAL A 216 21.10 12.43 -13.08
C VAL A 216 20.05 13.46 -12.71
N LYS A 217 18.77 13.02 -12.58
CA LYS A 217 17.62 13.81 -12.15
C LYS A 217 17.14 13.33 -10.78
N GLU A 218 15.87 13.50 -10.47
CA GLU A 218 15.25 12.89 -9.27
C GLU A 218 15.39 11.37 -9.31
N GLY A 219 15.74 10.75 -8.17
CA GLY A 219 15.91 9.32 -8.03
C GLY A 219 17.31 8.92 -7.52
N PHE A 220 17.67 7.66 -7.73
CA PHE A 220 18.95 7.09 -7.30
C PHE A 220 20.11 7.61 -8.16
N GLN A 221 21.15 8.14 -7.52
CA GLN A 221 22.33 8.68 -8.17
C GLN A 221 23.46 7.64 -8.26
N HIS A 222 24.40 7.83 -9.18
CA HIS A 222 25.54 6.92 -9.38
C HIS A 222 26.48 6.84 -8.16
N ASP A 223 26.51 7.87 -7.32
CA ASP A 223 27.23 7.91 -6.04
C ASP A 223 26.44 7.28 -4.88
N ASN A 224 25.31 6.66 -5.17
CA ASN A 224 24.35 6.09 -4.24
C ASN A 224 23.62 7.12 -3.36
N SER A 225 23.60 8.40 -3.68
CA SER A 225 22.67 9.36 -3.08
C SER A 225 21.27 9.24 -3.70
N TYR A 226 20.29 9.92 -3.09
CA TYR A 226 18.91 9.99 -3.60
C TYR A 226 18.47 11.45 -3.68
N PHE A 227 17.95 11.85 -4.84
CA PHE A 227 17.43 13.19 -5.08
C PHE A 227 15.93 13.20 -5.23
N GLN A 228 15.29 14.24 -4.67
CA GLN A 228 13.86 14.53 -4.86
C GLN A 228 13.67 16.06 -4.86
N HIS A 229 12.58 16.55 -5.46
CA HIS A 229 12.32 17.96 -5.71
C HIS A 229 13.46 18.63 -6.51
N GLY A 230 13.77 18.04 -7.66
CA GLY A 230 14.91 18.40 -8.49
C GLY A 230 16.19 17.72 -7.98
N VAL A 231 17.28 18.47 -7.90
CA VAL A 231 18.60 17.95 -7.47
C VAL A 231 18.84 18.11 -5.97
N GLN A 232 17.78 18.12 -5.16
CA GLN A 232 17.88 18.21 -3.71
C GLN A 232 18.20 16.85 -3.11
N LEU A 233 19.27 16.76 -2.31
CA LEU A 233 19.62 15.54 -1.56
C LEU A 233 18.55 15.25 -0.51
N TYR A 234 17.94 14.04 -0.58
CA TYR A 234 16.78 13.72 0.24
C TYR A 234 16.78 12.25 0.72
N ILE A 235 17.82 11.82 1.44
CA ILE A 235 18.03 10.44 1.85
C ILE A 235 17.04 10.01 2.92
N GLY A 236 16.88 10.80 3.99
CA GLY A 236 16.07 10.45 5.16
C GLY A 236 14.56 10.63 5.01
N GLY A 237 14.09 11.28 3.95
CA GLY A 237 12.67 11.47 3.66
C GLY A 237 12.26 10.63 2.45
N TYR A 238 12.34 11.20 1.27
CA TYR A 238 11.95 10.48 0.03
C TYR A 238 12.81 9.25 -0.28
N GLY A 239 14.08 9.19 0.19
CA GLY A 239 14.89 7.98 0.12
C GLY A 239 14.34 6.84 0.99
N ASP A 240 13.75 7.15 2.14
CA ASP A 240 13.00 6.18 2.96
C ASP A 240 11.69 5.75 2.28
N GLU A 241 10.93 6.70 1.76
CA GLU A 241 9.65 6.41 1.09
C GLU A 241 9.83 5.53 -0.16
N ILE A 242 10.83 5.83 -1.01
CA ILE A 242 11.09 4.98 -2.19
C ILE A 242 11.54 3.57 -1.80
N LEU A 243 12.35 3.41 -0.74
CA LEU A 243 12.70 2.09 -0.22
C LEU A 243 11.47 1.35 0.30
N LYS A 244 10.64 1.98 1.10
CA LYS A 244 9.40 1.38 1.62
C LYS A 244 8.48 0.94 0.49
N GLY A 245 8.11 1.83 -0.40
CA GLY A 245 7.16 1.55 -1.47
C GLY A 245 7.67 0.46 -2.42
N THR A 246 8.92 0.56 -2.88
CA THR A 246 9.48 -0.42 -3.83
C THR A 246 9.71 -1.80 -3.20
N THR A 247 10.16 -1.88 -1.95
CA THR A 247 10.32 -3.15 -1.24
C THR A 247 8.99 -3.79 -0.90
N GLN A 248 7.96 -3.01 -0.59
CA GLN A 248 6.60 -3.46 -0.38
C GLN A 248 6.04 -4.13 -1.65
N VAL A 249 6.15 -3.46 -2.80
CA VAL A 249 5.73 -4.05 -4.09
C VAL A 249 6.54 -5.29 -4.42
N ALA A 250 7.87 -5.28 -4.21
CA ALA A 250 8.72 -6.45 -4.44
C ALA A 250 8.33 -7.65 -3.55
N MET A 251 7.90 -7.40 -2.30
CA MET A 251 7.39 -8.43 -1.40
C MET A 251 6.09 -9.04 -1.92
N TYR A 252 5.18 -8.22 -2.45
CA TYR A 252 3.91 -8.71 -3.00
C TYR A 252 4.12 -9.59 -4.23
N THR A 253 5.07 -9.22 -5.09
CA THR A 253 5.32 -9.90 -6.36
C THR A 253 6.35 -11.05 -6.28
N GLN A 254 7.04 -11.20 -5.14
CA GLN A 254 8.02 -12.29 -4.97
C GLN A 254 7.36 -13.66 -5.20
N GLY A 255 8.00 -14.51 -6.03
CA GLY A 255 7.50 -15.85 -6.36
C GLY A 255 6.39 -15.86 -7.41
N THR A 256 6.08 -14.72 -8.05
CA THR A 256 5.18 -14.61 -9.20
C THR A 256 5.99 -14.25 -10.46
N LYS A 257 5.35 -14.29 -11.62
CA LYS A 257 5.98 -13.83 -12.88
C LYS A 257 6.34 -12.34 -12.87
N TYR A 258 5.79 -11.58 -11.93
CA TYR A 258 6.00 -10.14 -11.77
C TYR A 258 7.14 -9.77 -10.79
N ALA A 259 7.91 -10.75 -10.33
CA ALA A 259 8.97 -10.52 -9.35
C ALA A 259 9.98 -9.46 -9.83
N LEU A 260 10.43 -8.61 -8.90
CA LEU A 260 11.43 -7.59 -9.19
C LEU A 260 12.74 -8.22 -9.69
N SER A 261 13.34 -7.65 -10.73
CA SER A 261 14.58 -8.19 -11.32
C SER A 261 15.76 -8.11 -10.34
N THR A 262 16.72 -9.02 -10.52
CA THR A 262 17.92 -9.08 -9.68
C THR A 262 18.71 -7.77 -9.71
N GLU A 263 18.80 -7.11 -10.86
CA GLU A 263 19.52 -5.84 -11.04
C GLU A 263 18.89 -4.73 -10.18
N LYS A 264 17.56 -4.63 -10.20
CA LYS A 264 16.84 -3.65 -9.40
C LYS A 264 16.94 -3.93 -7.89
N ILE A 265 16.88 -5.20 -7.49
CA ILE A 265 17.13 -5.63 -6.10
C ILE A 265 18.56 -5.24 -5.67
N GLN A 266 19.56 -5.44 -6.51
CA GLN A 266 20.94 -5.07 -6.22
C GLN A 266 21.10 -3.56 -6.03
N LEU A 267 20.44 -2.74 -6.85
CA LEU A 267 20.42 -1.28 -6.70
C LEU A 267 19.84 -0.86 -5.35
N LEU A 268 18.65 -1.35 -5.01
CA LEU A 268 18.00 -1.05 -3.73
C LEU A 268 18.87 -1.51 -2.54
N SER A 269 19.43 -2.72 -2.62
CA SER A 269 20.32 -3.28 -1.59
C SER A 269 21.60 -2.45 -1.43
N LYS A 270 22.16 -1.95 -2.53
CA LYS A 270 23.35 -1.10 -2.49
C LYS A 270 23.04 0.24 -1.85
N PHE A 271 21.97 0.93 -2.27
CA PHE A 271 21.53 2.19 -1.67
C PHE A 271 21.28 2.02 -0.16
N MET A 272 20.55 0.99 0.23
CA MET A 272 20.24 0.72 1.63
C MET A 272 21.49 0.55 2.48
N ARG A 273 22.46 -0.27 2.03
CA ARG A 273 23.66 -0.60 2.80
C ARG A 273 24.70 0.51 2.81
N GLN A 274 24.87 1.22 1.69
CA GLN A 274 25.96 2.18 1.52
C GLN A 274 25.56 3.61 1.86
N THR A 275 24.26 3.92 1.87
CA THR A 275 23.77 5.28 2.08
C THR A 275 22.72 5.35 3.19
N TYR A 276 21.61 4.64 3.05
CA TYR A 276 20.48 4.79 3.96
C TYR A 276 20.82 4.38 5.41
N TYR A 277 21.40 3.20 5.62
CA TYR A 277 21.80 2.76 6.96
C TYR A 277 22.88 3.64 7.61
N PRO A 278 23.98 4.00 6.93
CA PRO A 278 24.97 4.88 7.52
C PRO A 278 24.40 6.23 7.95
N VAL A 279 23.55 6.84 7.12
CA VAL A 279 22.90 8.13 7.44
C VAL A 279 21.92 7.99 8.62
N SER A 280 21.08 6.96 8.62
CA SER A 280 20.12 6.71 9.71
C SER A 280 20.83 6.41 11.04
N TYR A 281 21.94 5.66 11.01
CA TYR A 281 22.72 5.34 12.18
C TYR A 281 23.38 6.57 12.81
N THR A 282 23.95 7.46 11.99
CA THR A 282 24.54 8.71 12.46
C THR A 282 23.51 9.64 13.07
N HIS A 283 22.30 9.70 12.52
CA HIS A 283 21.20 10.48 13.06
C HIS A 283 20.72 9.96 14.42
N LEU A 284 20.55 8.65 14.58
CA LEU A 284 20.15 8.05 15.85
C LEU A 284 21.18 8.33 16.96
N ARG A 285 22.47 8.21 16.68
CA ARG A 285 23.54 8.52 17.66
C ARG A 285 23.64 10.00 18.03
N ALA A 286 23.32 10.91 17.14
CA ALA A 286 23.34 12.34 17.44
C ALA A 286 22.26 12.76 18.47
N HIS A 287 21.24 11.93 18.68
CA HIS A 287 20.20 12.16 19.69
C HIS A 287 20.48 11.46 21.03
N GLU A 288 21.53 10.62 21.13
CA GLU A 288 21.93 9.93 22.36
C GLU A 288 23.03 10.68 23.15
N THR A 289 23.58 11.77 22.60
CA THR A 289 24.58 12.67 23.23
C THR A 289 23.95 14.02 23.55
#